data_70eff1f8e1107e28238cd5f069f3c3b7
#
_entry.id   70eff1f8e1107e28238cd5f069f3c3b7
#
_cell.length_a   1.000
_cell.length_b   1.000
_cell.length_c   1.000
_cell.angle_alpha   90.00
_cell.angle_beta   90.00
_cell.angle_gamma   90.00
#
_symmetry.space_group_name_H-M   'P 1'
#
loop_
_entity.id
_entity.type
_entity.pdbx_description
1 polymer ?
#
loop_
_entity_poly.entity_id
_entity_poly.type
_entity_poly.pdbx_seq_one_letter_code
_entity_poly.pdbx_strand_id
1 'polypeptide(L)'
;MKIIVWIMLAVVGIFTTQEALAANARCGDRASFVKGPQLAIFALTADQRLLSFRECAPTRPRDIGSVSGLLAPDAMIVGIDFRVQDGQLYGLGNQGGIYTIDTSTAVGNLVSRLTMPLNGDFFGVDFNPAANALRIISNTGQNLRHPFAGPLAGMTQNDATLNYPGPPVVSPATGLTGAAYTNNDLDASTGTSLFNIDTSLNQVVIQSPPNAGALVTTGQLTVNPDTPVGFDIYTTLENGVAINNHGFASMVVDGVPGFYRINFLTGKASLIDLFTDPVIDIAIPLNQ
;
A
#
# COMPACT_ATOMS: atom_id res chain seq x y z
N MET A 1 -66.80 1.40 4.88
CA MET A 1 -65.60 1.60 4.05
C MET A 1 -64.58 2.26 4.94
N LYS A 2 -63.66 1.46 5.52
CA LYS A 2 -62.58 1.96 6.43
C LYS A 2 -61.32 2.12 5.62
N ILE A 3 -60.80 3.33 5.52
CA ILE A 3 -59.58 3.68 4.86
C ILE A 3 -58.44 3.46 5.89
N ILE A 4 -57.55 2.51 5.61
CA ILE A 4 -56.31 2.27 6.41
C ILE A 4 -55.22 3.10 5.75
N VAL A 5 -54.74 4.11 6.45
CA VAL A 5 -53.59 4.92 6.08
C VAL A 5 -52.34 4.23 6.64
N TRP A 6 -51.44 3.78 5.75
CA TRP A 6 -50.11 3.31 6.11
C TRP A 6 -49.19 4.51 6.31
N ILE A 7 -48.74 4.71 7.53
CA ILE A 7 -47.68 5.68 7.83
C ILE A 7 -46.34 4.92 7.64
N MET A 8 -45.58 5.27 6.60
CA MET A 8 -44.18 4.87 6.49
C MET A 8 -43.38 5.67 7.52
N LEU A 9 -42.88 5.01 8.53
CA LEU A 9 -41.82 5.56 9.39
C LEU A 9 -40.48 5.47 8.63
N ALA A 10 -39.99 6.61 8.18
CA ALA A 10 -38.61 6.75 7.75
C ALA A 10 -37.74 6.70 9.01
N VAL A 11 -36.98 5.63 9.18
CA VAL A 11 -35.91 5.53 10.17
C VAL A 11 -34.76 6.38 9.65
N VAL A 12 -34.72 7.66 10.01
CA VAL A 12 -33.52 8.48 9.88
C VAL A 12 -32.59 8.05 10.99
N GLY A 13 -31.51 7.34 10.63
CA GLY A 13 -30.45 7.00 11.57
C GLY A 13 -29.84 8.28 12.13
N ILE A 14 -30.12 8.56 13.39
CA ILE A 14 -29.45 9.63 14.14
C ILE A 14 -28.07 9.12 14.48
N PHE A 15 -27.07 9.45 13.66
CA PHE A 15 -25.67 9.33 14.06
C PHE A 15 -25.49 10.19 15.31
N THR A 16 -25.08 9.56 16.40
CA THR A 16 -24.94 10.25 17.67
C THR A 16 -23.83 11.28 17.59
N THR A 17 -24.03 12.44 18.21
CA THR A 17 -23.10 13.56 18.27
C THR A 17 -21.71 13.18 18.85
N GLN A 18 -21.60 12.02 19.45
CA GLN A 18 -20.34 11.48 19.99
C GLN A 18 -19.39 10.97 18.90
N GLU A 19 -19.89 10.43 17.79
CA GLU A 19 -19.04 10.00 16.66
C GLU A 19 -18.52 11.20 15.84
N ALA A 20 -19.35 12.25 15.72
CA ALA A 20 -18.95 13.51 15.10
C ALA A 20 -17.90 14.28 15.93
N LEU A 21 -17.88 14.13 17.25
CA LEU A 21 -16.89 14.73 18.14
C LEU A 21 -15.54 13.99 18.08
N ALA A 22 -15.52 12.68 17.86
CA ALA A 22 -14.31 11.92 17.64
C ALA A 22 -13.62 12.30 16.32
N ALA A 23 -14.39 12.60 15.27
CA ALA A 23 -13.87 13.06 13.97
C ALA A 23 -13.24 14.47 14.01
N ASN A 24 -13.50 15.25 15.05
CA ASN A 24 -12.98 16.61 15.23
C ASN A 24 -11.75 16.71 16.13
N ALA A 25 -11.20 15.60 16.63
CA ALA A 25 -9.93 15.62 17.34
C ALA A 25 -8.86 16.22 16.42
N ARG A 26 -8.27 17.33 16.83
CA ARG A 26 -7.15 17.95 16.09
C ARG A 26 -6.00 16.96 16.04
N CYS A 27 -5.24 16.98 14.97
CA CYS A 27 -4.05 16.13 14.81
C CYS A 27 -3.09 16.25 16.02
N GLY A 28 -2.99 17.43 16.65
CA GLY A 28 -2.18 17.65 17.84
C GLY A 28 -2.69 16.97 19.11
N ASP A 29 -3.93 16.50 19.13
CA ASP A 29 -4.55 15.83 20.28
C ASP A 29 -4.45 14.29 20.18
N ARG A 30 -4.10 13.76 19.00
CA ARG A 30 -3.84 12.34 18.78
C ARG A 30 -2.34 12.08 18.82
N ALA A 31 -1.91 11.18 19.69
CA ALA A 31 -0.53 10.70 19.67
C ALA A 31 -0.26 10.04 18.33
N SER A 32 0.88 10.37 17.69
CA SER A 32 1.37 9.62 16.55
C SER A 32 1.59 8.16 16.93
N PHE A 33 1.28 7.23 16.03
CA PHE A 33 1.62 5.81 16.21
C PHE A 33 3.13 5.58 16.12
N VAL A 34 3.85 6.56 15.61
CA VAL A 34 5.30 6.59 15.52
C VAL A 34 5.82 7.63 16.50
N LYS A 35 6.90 7.35 17.21
CA LYS A 35 7.52 8.32 18.10
C LYS A 35 8.08 9.48 17.27
N GLY A 36 7.45 10.64 17.36
CA GLY A 36 7.85 11.82 16.58
C GLY A 36 6.66 12.62 16.06
N PRO A 37 6.85 13.47 15.04
CA PRO A 37 5.79 14.20 14.39
C PRO A 37 4.86 13.24 13.61
N GLN A 38 3.63 13.72 13.33
CA GLN A 38 2.67 12.97 12.50
C GLN A 38 3.23 12.76 11.10
N LEU A 39 3.21 11.51 10.62
CA LEU A 39 3.72 11.17 9.29
C LEU A 39 2.91 11.86 8.19
N ALA A 40 3.60 12.36 7.18
CA ALA A 40 3.00 12.69 5.89
C ALA A 40 2.91 11.40 5.07
N ILE A 41 1.79 11.18 4.41
CA ILE A 41 1.53 9.99 3.60
C ILE A 41 1.01 10.44 2.25
N PHE A 42 1.46 9.82 1.19
CA PHE A 42 0.94 10.00 -0.15
C PHE A 42 -0.03 8.87 -0.48
N ALA A 43 -1.07 9.17 -1.22
CA ALA A 43 -2.08 8.21 -1.63
C ALA A 43 -2.39 8.37 -3.12
N LEU A 44 -2.50 7.25 -3.80
CA LEU A 44 -3.01 7.16 -5.17
C LEU A 44 -4.48 6.78 -5.12
N THR A 45 -5.35 7.58 -5.71
CA THR A 45 -6.78 7.29 -5.79
C THR A 45 -7.13 6.46 -7.03
N ALA A 46 -8.30 5.82 -7.00
CA ALA A 46 -8.80 5.05 -8.14
C ALA A 46 -9.03 5.90 -9.40
N ASP A 47 -9.35 7.18 -9.24
CA ASP A 47 -9.49 8.17 -10.32
C ASP A 47 -8.16 8.85 -10.70
N GLN A 48 -7.01 8.27 -10.28
CA GLN A 48 -5.67 8.68 -10.65
C GLN A 48 -5.27 10.08 -10.15
N ARG A 49 -5.71 10.45 -8.95
CA ARG A 49 -5.19 11.65 -8.26
C ARG A 49 -4.12 11.24 -7.25
N LEU A 50 -3.11 12.08 -7.11
CA LEU A 50 -2.16 12.01 -6.02
C LEU A 50 -2.63 12.92 -4.89
N LEU A 51 -2.83 12.35 -3.73
CA LEU A 51 -3.19 13.05 -2.50
C LEU A 51 -2.04 13.00 -1.50
N SER A 52 -2.01 13.93 -0.55
CA SER A 52 -1.16 13.81 0.64
C SER A 52 -1.97 14.15 1.90
N PHE A 53 -1.71 13.42 2.99
CA PHE A 53 -2.39 13.63 4.26
C PHE A 53 -1.48 13.34 5.46
N ARG A 54 -1.88 13.77 6.65
CA ARG A 54 -1.22 13.36 7.91
C ARG A 54 -1.85 12.07 8.42
N GLU A 55 -1.07 11.19 9.03
CA GLU A 55 -1.53 9.88 9.52
C GLU A 55 -2.78 9.97 10.39
N CYS A 56 -2.95 11.07 11.14
CA CYS A 56 -4.09 11.32 12.01
C CYS A 56 -5.29 11.98 11.32
N ALA A 57 -5.18 12.39 10.04
CA ALA A 57 -6.21 13.15 9.34
C ALA A 57 -6.39 12.72 7.87
N PRO A 58 -6.65 11.43 7.60
CA PRO A 58 -6.89 10.95 6.24
C PRO A 58 -8.17 11.54 5.62
N THR A 59 -9.12 12.03 6.42
CA THR A 59 -10.34 12.72 5.98
C THR A 59 -10.10 14.14 5.45
N ARG A 60 -8.88 14.65 5.55
CA ARG A 60 -8.51 16.01 5.10
C ARG A 60 -7.25 15.97 4.23
N PRO A 61 -7.28 15.22 3.12
CA PRO A 61 -6.15 15.16 2.23
C PRO A 61 -5.98 16.50 1.51
N ARG A 62 -4.74 16.83 1.22
CA ARG A 62 -4.40 17.82 0.22
C ARG A 62 -4.41 17.13 -1.14
N ASP A 63 -5.22 17.59 -2.06
CA ASP A 63 -5.18 17.18 -3.46
C ASP A 63 -3.98 17.84 -4.12
N ILE A 64 -3.06 17.03 -4.67
CA ILE A 64 -1.88 17.48 -5.40
C ILE A 64 -2.23 17.65 -6.87
N GLY A 65 -3.07 16.76 -7.40
CA GLY A 65 -3.54 16.79 -8.78
C GLY A 65 -3.68 15.41 -9.39
N SER A 66 -4.21 15.40 -10.62
CA SER A 66 -4.27 14.17 -11.41
C SER A 66 -2.89 13.79 -11.92
N VAL A 67 -2.57 12.51 -11.84
CA VAL A 67 -1.32 11.97 -12.40
C VAL A 67 -1.30 12.23 -13.90
N SER A 68 -0.20 12.78 -14.37
CA SER A 68 0.01 13.16 -15.77
C SER A 68 1.43 12.85 -16.22
N GLY A 69 1.77 13.10 -17.48
CA GLY A 69 3.11 12.85 -18.02
C GLY A 69 3.40 11.39 -18.33
N LEU A 70 2.40 10.50 -18.24
CA LEU A 70 2.57 9.10 -18.62
C LEU A 70 2.76 8.97 -20.12
N LEU A 71 3.66 8.08 -20.54
CA LEU A 71 3.96 7.81 -21.93
C LEU A 71 3.27 6.51 -22.39
N ALA A 72 2.62 6.58 -23.54
CA ALA A 72 1.98 5.40 -24.14
C ALA A 72 2.95 4.20 -24.18
N PRO A 73 2.48 2.97 -23.90
CA PRO A 73 1.06 2.59 -23.79
C PRO A 73 0.46 2.73 -22.37
N ASP A 74 1.21 3.28 -21.37
CA ASP A 74 0.67 3.46 -20.03
C ASP A 74 -0.43 4.55 -20.03
N ALA A 75 -1.53 4.26 -19.34
CA ALA A 75 -2.68 5.15 -19.19
C ALA A 75 -2.99 5.49 -17.73
N MET A 76 -2.45 4.71 -16.78
CA MET A 76 -2.67 4.88 -15.35
C MET A 76 -1.49 4.32 -14.55
N ILE A 77 -1.34 4.79 -13.31
CA ILE A 77 -0.45 4.22 -12.30
C ILE A 77 -1.24 3.15 -11.51
N VAL A 78 -0.61 2.01 -11.24
CA VAL A 78 -1.22 0.88 -10.53
C VAL A 78 -0.60 0.60 -9.16
N GLY A 79 0.46 1.31 -8.78
CA GLY A 79 1.09 1.25 -7.48
C GLY A 79 2.17 2.31 -7.35
N ILE A 80 2.45 2.75 -6.12
CA ILE A 80 3.42 3.80 -5.80
C ILE A 80 4.28 3.40 -4.61
N ASP A 81 5.55 3.82 -4.61
CA ASP A 81 6.42 3.70 -3.44
C ASP A 81 7.59 4.69 -3.46
N PHE A 82 8.16 4.98 -2.29
CA PHE A 82 9.36 5.80 -2.14
C PHE A 82 10.62 4.93 -2.21
N ARG A 83 11.49 5.23 -3.19
CA ARG A 83 12.76 4.54 -3.30
C ARG A 83 13.77 5.08 -2.28
N VAL A 84 14.34 4.19 -1.45
CA VAL A 84 15.25 4.56 -0.36
C VAL A 84 16.52 5.27 -0.85
N GLN A 85 17.04 4.88 -2.02
CA GLN A 85 18.34 5.37 -2.53
C GLN A 85 18.32 6.83 -2.98
N ASP A 86 17.17 7.38 -3.36
CA ASP A 86 17.07 8.76 -3.83
C ASP A 86 15.92 9.56 -3.18
N GLY A 87 15.06 8.89 -2.39
CA GLY A 87 13.95 9.51 -1.69
C GLY A 87 12.83 10.02 -2.59
N GLN A 88 12.82 9.62 -3.88
CA GLN A 88 11.79 10.02 -4.82
C GLN A 88 10.60 9.06 -4.77
N LEU A 89 9.39 9.61 -5.02
CA LEU A 89 8.20 8.82 -5.23
C LEU A 89 8.24 8.21 -6.63
N TYR A 90 8.05 6.90 -6.70
CA TYR A 90 7.94 6.16 -7.95
C TYR A 90 6.52 5.64 -8.15
N GLY A 91 6.13 5.46 -9.40
CA GLY A 91 4.88 4.83 -9.78
C GLY A 91 5.08 3.81 -10.88
N LEU A 92 4.35 2.70 -10.79
CA LEU A 92 4.29 1.67 -11.82
C LEU A 92 3.11 1.93 -12.75
N GLY A 93 3.38 2.14 -14.04
CA GLY A 93 2.36 2.25 -15.08
C GLY A 93 1.73 0.89 -15.40
N ASN A 94 0.46 0.90 -15.80
CA ASN A 94 -0.33 -0.31 -16.09
C ASN A 94 0.18 -1.13 -17.31
N GLN A 95 1.14 -0.62 -18.06
CA GLN A 95 1.84 -1.33 -19.14
C GLN A 95 3.35 -1.42 -18.86
N GLY A 96 3.73 -1.32 -17.60
CA GLY A 96 5.08 -1.59 -17.11
C GLY A 96 6.06 -0.41 -17.19
N GLY A 97 5.62 0.80 -17.50
CA GLY A 97 6.47 1.98 -17.31
C GLY A 97 6.74 2.22 -15.83
N ILE A 98 7.95 2.62 -15.50
CA ILE A 98 8.35 3.00 -14.15
C ILE A 98 8.67 4.48 -14.19
N TYR A 99 7.95 5.27 -13.40
CA TYR A 99 7.99 6.73 -13.40
C TYR A 99 8.47 7.25 -12.06
N THR A 100 9.26 8.33 -12.04
CA THR A 100 9.28 9.21 -10.87
C THR A 100 8.07 10.13 -10.93
N ILE A 101 7.42 10.38 -9.80
CA ILE A 101 6.23 11.24 -9.69
C ILE A 101 6.58 12.44 -8.82
N ASP A 102 6.45 13.64 -9.35
CA ASP A 102 6.66 14.87 -8.59
C ASP A 102 5.56 15.03 -7.53
N THR A 103 5.95 15.04 -6.27
CA THR A 103 5.05 15.09 -5.11
C THR A 103 4.37 16.45 -4.91
N SER A 104 4.68 17.44 -5.73
CA SER A 104 4.07 18.77 -5.70
C SER A 104 3.09 19.02 -6.85
N THR A 105 3.23 18.28 -7.96
CA THR A 105 2.49 18.52 -9.22
C THR A 105 1.80 17.26 -9.76
N ALA A 106 2.09 16.08 -9.22
CA ALA A 106 1.64 14.77 -9.71
C ALA A 106 2.10 14.46 -11.16
N VAL A 107 3.17 15.10 -11.64
CA VAL A 107 3.72 14.85 -12.99
C VAL A 107 4.68 13.68 -12.93
N GLY A 108 4.42 12.67 -13.76
CA GLY A 108 5.27 11.49 -13.94
C GLY A 108 6.34 11.71 -15.01
N ASN A 109 7.56 11.24 -14.75
CA ASN A 109 8.65 11.18 -15.71
C ASN A 109 9.14 9.75 -15.84
N LEU A 110 9.07 9.18 -17.06
CA LEU A 110 9.49 7.80 -17.31
C LEU A 110 11.01 7.67 -17.07
N VAL A 111 11.38 6.72 -16.19
CA VAL A 111 12.78 6.42 -15.85
C VAL A 111 13.23 5.03 -16.29
N SER A 112 12.28 4.08 -16.39
CA SER A 112 12.53 2.71 -16.84
C SER A 112 11.24 2.08 -17.34
N ARG A 113 11.35 0.88 -17.90
CA ARG A 113 10.21 0.05 -18.28
C ARG A 113 10.50 -1.41 -18.00
N LEU A 114 9.51 -2.13 -17.48
CA LEU A 114 9.62 -3.58 -17.32
C LEU A 114 9.91 -4.24 -18.66
N THR A 115 10.81 -5.21 -18.67
CA THR A 115 11.13 -6.04 -19.84
C THR A 115 10.21 -7.26 -19.94
N MET A 116 9.28 -7.40 -19.00
CA MET A 116 8.28 -8.44 -18.94
C MET A 116 6.90 -7.82 -18.73
N PRO A 117 5.83 -8.37 -19.34
CA PRO A 117 4.48 -7.84 -19.20
C PRO A 117 3.95 -8.06 -17.79
N LEU A 118 3.11 -7.14 -17.33
CA LEU A 118 2.29 -7.32 -16.14
C LEU A 118 1.20 -8.35 -16.40
N ASN A 119 0.88 -9.15 -15.38
CA ASN A 119 -0.21 -10.13 -15.40
C ASN A 119 -1.01 -9.99 -14.10
N GLY A 120 -2.24 -9.55 -14.22
CA GLY A 120 -3.17 -9.28 -13.15
C GLY A 120 -3.85 -7.93 -13.31
N ASP A 121 -4.81 -7.67 -12.44
CA ASP A 121 -5.58 -6.42 -12.42
C ASP A 121 -5.16 -5.51 -11.26
N PHE A 122 -4.61 -6.10 -10.18
CA PHE A 122 -4.19 -5.42 -8.97
C PHE A 122 -2.76 -5.82 -8.60
N PHE A 123 -1.98 -4.85 -8.17
CA PHE A 123 -0.55 -5.02 -7.95
C PHE A 123 -0.13 -4.44 -6.59
N GLY A 124 0.76 -5.16 -5.90
CA GLY A 124 1.55 -4.61 -4.80
C GLY A 124 2.93 -4.22 -5.33
N VAL A 125 3.37 -3.02 -5.00
CA VAL A 125 4.59 -2.39 -5.52
C VAL A 125 5.40 -1.83 -4.37
N ASP A 126 6.68 -2.23 -4.25
CA ASP A 126 7.52 -1.73 -3.17
C ASP A 126 9.02 -1.88 -3.51
N PHE A 127 9.84 -0.95 -3.04
CA PHE A 127 11.29 -1.01 -3.24
C PHE A 127 11.98 -1.83 -2.15
N ASN A 128 12.71 -2.84 -2.56
CA ASN A 128 13.65 -3.53 -1.68
C ASN A 128 14.85 -2.61 -1.37
N PRO A 129 15.02 -2.11 -0.14
CA PRO A 129 16.07 -1.16 0.19
C PRO A 129 17.47 -1.78 0.07
N ALA A 130 17.63 -3.05 0.45
CA ALA A 130 18.91 -3.75 0.42
C ALA A 130 19.34 -4.14 -1.00
N ALA A 131 18.39 -4.52 -1.87
CA ALA A 131 18.69 -4.94 -3.23
C ALA A 131 18.61 -3.80 -4.26
N ASN A 132 18.11 -2.63 -3.89
CA ASN A 132 17.81 -1.52 -4.80
C ASN A 132 17.04 -1.99 -6.05
N ALA A 133 15.91 -2.62 -5.81
CA ALA A 133 15.09 -3.23 -6.85
C ALA A 133 13.60 -3.05 -6.53
N LEU A 134 12.80 -2.72 -7.54
CA LEU A 134 11.36 -2.67 -7.43
C LEU A 134 10.80 -4.10 -7.43
N ARG A 135 10.05 -4.46 -6.40
CA ARG A 135 9.23 -5.65 -6.33
C ARG A 135 7.83 -5.34 -6.88
N ILE A 136 7.32 -6.21 -7.72
CA ILE A 136 5.94 -6.16 -8.18
C ILE A 136 5.32 -7.54 -7.96
N ILE A 137 4.23 -7.59 -7.23
CA ILE A 137 3.38 -8.78 -7.10
C ILE A 137 2.00 -8.49 -7.65
N SER A 138 1.23 -9.52 -7.96
CA SER A 138 -0.14 -9.34 -8.45
C SER A 138 -1.13 -10.33 -7.84
N ASN A 139 -2.41 -9.99 -7.98
CA ASN A 139 -3.54 -10.85 -7.60
C ASN A 139 -3.64 -12.17 -8.38
N THR A 140 -2.83 -12.38 -9.42
CA THR A 140 -2.73 -13.65 -10.16
C THR A 140 -1.52 -14.50 -9.72
N GLY A 141 -0.74 -14.00 -8.74
CA GLY A 141 0.46 -14.68 -8.24
C GLY A 141 1.72 -14.36 -9.00
N GLN A 142 1.72 -13.38 -9.91
CA GLN A 142 2.95 -12.91 -10.54
C GLN A 142 3.89 -12.32 -9.49
N ASN A 143 5.19 -12.52 -9.67
CA ASN A 143 6.25 -12.07 -8.76
C ASN A 143 7.43 -11.59 -9.59
N LEU A 144 7.52 -10.28 -9.80
CA LEU A 144 8.57 -9.65 -10.59
C LEU A 144 9.53 -8.86 -9.70
N ARG A 145 10.74 -8.72 -10.18
CA ARG A 145 11.78 -7.90 -9.59
C ARG A 145 12.50 -7.10 -10.68
N HIS A 146 12.53 -5.77 -10.56
CA HIS A 146 13.20 -4.87 -11.50
C HIS A 146 14.36 -4.16 -10.82
N PRO A 147 15.61 -4.63 -10.98
CA PRO A 147 16.80 -4.02 -10.37
C PRO A 147 17.12 -2.65 -10.96
N PHE A 148 17.53 -1.71 -10.09
CA PHE A 148 18.03 -0.39 -10.46
C PHE A 148 19.56 -0.30 -10.38
N ALA A 149 20.21 -1.34 -9.89
CA ALA A 149 21.66 -1.42 -9.76
C ALA A 149 22.20 -2.82 -10.08
N GLY A 150 23.51 -2.90 -10.25
CA GLY A 150 24.21 -4.15 -10.55
C GLY A 150 24.11 -4.61 -12.00
N PRO A 151 24.57 -5.83 -12.29
CA PRO A 151 24.66 -6.35 -13.68
C PRO A 151 23.29 -6.55 -14.37
N LEU A 152 22.22 -6.63 -13.61
CA LEU A 152 20.84 -6.81 -14.11
C LEU A 152 20.02 -5.51 -14.05
N ALA A 153 20.65 -4.36 -13.85
CA ALA A 153 19.96 -3.08 -13.83
C ALA A 153 19.12 -2.86 -15.10
N GLY A 154 17.84 -2.52 -14.94
CA GLY A 154 16.90 -2.35 -16.04
C GLY A 154 16.34 -3.65 -16.66
N MET A 155 16.75 -4.82 -16.17
CA MET A 155 16.29 -6.12 -16.67
C MET A 155 15.35 -6.78 -15.67
N THR A 156 14.04 -6.78 -15.96
CA THR A 156 13.04 -7.41 -15.09
C THR A 156 13.30 -8.92 -14.98
N GLN A 157 13.29 -9.42 -13.76
CA GLN A 157 13.37 -10.83 -13.43
C GLN A 157 11.99 -11.38 -13.13
N ASN A 158 11.62 -12.51 -13.72
CA ASN A 158 10.44 -13.27 -13.37
C ASN A 158 10.81 -14.27 -12.28
N ASP A 159 10.59 -13.89 -11.05
CA ASP A 159 10.83 -14.75 -9.89
C ASP A 159 9.73 -15.83 -9.80
N ALA A 160 9.88 -16.83 -8.92
CA ALA A 160 8.90 -17.89 -8.82
C ALA A 160 7.52 -17.37 -8.40
N THR A 161 6.48 -17.93 -8.99
CA THR A 161 5.08 -17.59 -8.71
C THR A 161 4.78 -17.69 -7.21
N LEU A 162 3.98 -16.75 -6.71
CA LEU A 162 3.56 -16.72 -5.32
C LEU A 162 2.81 -17.99 -4.94
N ASN A 163 3.19 -18.58 -3.81
CA ASN A 163 2.65 -19.85 -3.38
C ASN A 163 2.72 -20.03 -1.87
N TYR A 164 1.81 -20.86 -1.34
CA TYR A 164 1.88 -21.36 0.01
C TYR A 164 2.52 -22.75 0.00
N PRO A 165 3.76 -22.90 0.51
CA PRO A 165 4.43 -24.19 0.59
C PRO A 165 3.67 -25.12 1.56
N GLY A 166 3.50 -26.36 1.17
CA GLY A 166 2.88 -27.37 2.06
C GLY A 166 2.89 -28.78 1.47
N PRO A 167 3.01 -29.82 2.32
CA PRO A 167 2.76 -31.20 1.91
C PRO A 167 1.25 -31.45 1.86
N PRO A 168 0.71 -32.22 0.91
CA PRO A 168 1.44 -32.81 -0.23
C PRO A 168 1.53 -31.90 -1.45
N VAL A 169 0.92 -30.70 -1.44
CA VAL A 169 0.77 -29.84 -2.61
C VAL A 169 1.11 -28.40 -2.25
N VAL A 170 1.91 -27.77 -3.10
CA VAL A 170 2.10 -26.31 -3.10
C VAL A 170 0.82 -25.66 -3.65
N SER A 171 0.21 -24.77 -2.89
CA SER A 171 -0.99 -24.05 -3.32
C SER A 171 -0.61 -22.71 -3.96
N PRO A 172 -1.05 -22.41 -5.20
CA PRO A 172 -0.90 -21.08 -5.76
C PRO A 172 -1.54 -20.02 -4.85
N ALA A 173 -0.90 -18.87 -4.73
CA ALA A 173 -1.42 -17.75 -3.98
C ALA A 173 -1.94 -16.68 -4.94
N THR A 174 -3.22 -16.36 -4.82
CA THR A 174 -3.91 -15.31 -5.58
C THR A 174 -4.53 -14.33 -4.59
N GLY A 175 -4.76 -13.07 -5.04
CA GLY A 175 -5.34 -12.06 -4.16
C GLY A 175 -4.32 -11.26 -3.34
N LEU A 176 -3.02 -11.41 -3.62
CA LEU A 176 -1.98 -10.55 -3.04
C LEU A 176 -1.90 -9.24 -3.83
N THR A 177 -2.18 -8.13 -3.17
CA THR A 177 -2.25 -6.80 -3.81
C THR A 177 -1.52 -5.70 -3.04
N GLY A 178 -1.15 -5.92 -1.77
CA GLY A 178 -0.31 -5.03 -0.98
C GLY A 178 1.03 -5.71 -0.68
N ALA A 179 2.12 -5.00 -0.89
CA ALA A 179 3.49 -5.47 -0.63
C ALA A 179 4.29 -4.37 0.04
N ALA A 180 5.08 -4.71 1.07
CA ALA A 180 5.94 -3.75 1.74
C ALA A 180 7.19 -4.42 2.32
N TYR A 181 8.36 -3.80 2.12
CA TYR A 181 9.60 -4.17 2.76
C TYR A 181 9.79 -3.44 4.09
N THR A 182 10.42 -4.11 5.03
CA THR A 182 10.89 -3.50 6.29
C THR A 182 12.26 -2.87 6.13
N ASN A 183 12.66 -2.09 7.15
CA ASN A 183 14.03 -1.58 7.31
C ASN A 183 14.49 -0.74 6.11
N ASN A 184 13.71 0.32 5.81
CA ASN A 184 13.97 1.26 4.73
C ASN A 184 15.15 2.17 5.07
N ASP A 185 16.36 1.60 5.14
CA ASP A 185 17.63 2.29 5.35
C ASP A 185 18.66 1.91 4.27
N LEU A 186 19.85 2.55 4.31
CA LEU A 186 20.95 2.28 3.39
C LEU A 186 22.10 1.52 4.06
N ASP A 187 21.90 1.01 5.28
CA ASP A 187 22.91 0.23 5.99
C ASP A 187 23.00 -1.18 5.41
N ALA A 188 24.13 -1.51 4.82
CA ALA A 188 24.36 -2.82 4.19
C ALA A 188 24.32 -4.00 5.16
N SER A 189 24.42 -3.74 6.48
CA SER A 189 24.32 -4.76 7.52
C SER A 189 22.88 -5.05 7.94
N THR A 190 21.94 -4.16 7.58
CA THR A 190 20.52 -4.32 7.89
C THR A 190 19.85 -5.21 6.83
N GLY A 191 19.27 -6.32 7.27
CA GLY A 191 18.43 -7.16 6.41
C GLY A 191 17.02 -6.60 6.30
N THR A 192 16.31 -6.95 5.23
CA THR A 192 14.92 -6.59 5.04
C THR A 192 14.02 -7.82 4.90
N SER A 193 12.76 -7.69 5.26
CA SER A 193 11.72 -8.71 5.09
C SER A 193 10.58 -8.14 4.26
N LEU A 194 10.02 -8.96 3.36
CA LEU A 194 8.87 -8.61 2.54
C LEU A 194 7.60 -9.15 3.18
N PHE A 195 6.65 -8.27 3.47
CA PHE A 195 5.30 -8.62 3.90
C PHE A 195 4.30 -8.27 2.82
N ASN A 196 3.27 -9.12 2.69
CA ASN A 196 2.18 -8.90 1.74
C ASN A 196 0.83 -9.05 2.44
N ILE A 197 -0.19 -8.41 1.88
CA ILE A 197 -1.58 -8.62 2.29
C ILE A 197 -2.28 -9.48 1.25
N ASP A 198 -2.83 -10.61 1.71
CA ASP A 198 -3.64 -11.53 0.94
C ASP A 198 -5.12 -11.29 1.25
N THR A 199 -5.83 -10.66 0.33
CA THR A 199 -7.26 -10.34 0.47
C THR A 199 -8.17 -11.56 0.24
N SER A 200 -7.67 -12.60 -0.44
CA SER A 200 -8.44 -13.83 -0.65
C SER A 200 -8.54 -14.68 0.62
N LEU A 201 -7.53 -14.62 1.47
CA LEU A 201 -7.47 -15.34 2.74
C LEU A 201 -7.54 -14.41 3.97
N ASN A 202 -7.69 -13.10 3.76
CA ASN A 202 -7.75 -12.05 4.79
C ASN A 202 -6.63 -12.17 5.81
N GLN A 203 -5.38 -12.15 5.33
CA GLN A 203 -4.21 -12.36 6.18
C GLN A 203 -3.01 -11.52 5.74
N VAL A 204 -2.09 -11.32 6.67
CA VAL A 204 -0.74 -10.85 6.39
C VAL A 204 0.18 -12.05 6.26
N VAL A 205 1.05 -12.02 5.26
CA VAL A 205 2.03 -13.07 5.01
C VAL A 205 3.42 -12.48 4.90
N ILE A 206 4.43 -13.22 5.32
CA ILE A 206 5.83 -12.96 4.97
C ILE A 206 6.19 -13.75 3.71
N GLN A 207 6.80 -13.09 2.73
CA GLN A 207 7.34 -13.73 1.53
C GLN A 207 8.84 -14.01 1.72
N SER A 208 9.17 -15.26 1.99
CA SER A 208 10.56 -15.64 2.32
C SER A 208 10.91 -17.06 1.82
N PRO A 209 11.96 -17.22 0.98
CA PRO A 209 12.71 -16.17 0.29
C PRO A 209 11.83 -15.41 -0.72
N PRO A 210 11.98 -14.09 -0.90
CA PRO A 210 11.13 -13.30 -1.80
C PRO A 210 11.13 -13.83 -3.25
N ASN A 211 12.30 -14.22 -3.76
CA ASN A 211 12.43 -14.72 -5.13
C ASN A 211 11.86 -16.13 -5.33
N ALA A 212 11.68 -16.91 -4.27
CA ALA A 212 11.03 -18.22 -4.32
C ALA A 212 9.48 -18.09 -4.32
N GLY A 213 8.94 -16.89 -4.11
CA GLY A 213 7.50 -16.67 -4.03
C GLY A 213 6.82 -17.40 -2.86
N ALA A 214 7.60 -17.93 -1.91
CA ALA A 214 7.09 -18.73 -0.80
C ALA A 214 6.50 -17.82 0.29
N LEU A 215 5.26 -18.09 0.66
CA LEU A 215 4.47 -17.31 1.61
C LEU A 215 4.23 -18.10 2.90
N VAL A 216 4.36 -17.41 4.02
CA VAL A 216 4.01 -17.94 5.34
C VAL A 216 3.12 -16.93 6.05
N THR A 217 1.97 -17.37 6.52
CA THR A 217 1.03 -16.52 7.29
C THR A 217 1.67 -16.04 8.57
N THR A 218 1.65 -14.73 8.81
CA THR A 218 2.03 -14.15 10.11
C THR A 218 0.83 -13.94 11.01
N GLY A 219 -0.34 -13.63 10.42
CA GLY A 219 -1.59 -13.54 11.16
C GLY A 219 -2.78 -13.16 10.29
N GLN A 220 -3.98 -13.43 10.80
CA GLN A 220 -5.23 -13.08 10.13
C GLN A 220 -5.52 -11.58 10.29
N LEU A 221 -5.99 -10.95 9.21
CA LEU A 221 -6.59 -9.62 9.31
C LEU A 221 -7.85 -9.70 10.19
N THR A 222 -8.07 -8.68 10.98
CA THR A 222 -9.27 -8.58 11.83
C THR A 222 -10.45 -7.99 11.07
N VAL A 223 -10.30 -7.78 9.77
CA VAL A 223 -11.29 -7.24 8.81
C VAL A 223 -11.19 -7.98 7.49
N ASN A 224 -12.22 -7.90 6.65
CA ASN A 224 -12.26 -8.52 5.32
C ASN A 224 -12.18 -7.39 4.27
N PRO A 225 -11.00 -7.01 3.79
CA PRO A 225 -10.88 -5.96 2.80
C PRO A 225 -11.24 -6.46 1.39
N ASP A 226 -11.85 -5.56 0.61
CA ASP A 226 -11.96 -5.72 -0.83
C ASP A 226 -10.60 -5.48 -1.50
N THR A 227 -10.44 -5.93 -2.74
CA THR A 227 -9.27 -5.64 -3.59
C THR A 227 -9.48 -4.35 -4.39
N PRO A 228 -8.45 -3.51 -4.58
CA PRO A 228 -7.06 -3.64 -4.10
C PRO A 228 -6.88 -3.18 -2.65
N VAL A 229 -5.72 -3.55 -2.09
CA VAL A 229 -5.20 -3.01 -0.83
C VAL A 229 -3.86 -2.34 -1.11
N GLY A 230 -3.70 -1.07 -0.74
CA GLY A 230 -2.39 -0.42 -0.67
C GLY A 230 -1.74 -0.71 0.68
N PHE A 231 -0.45 -1.00 0.69
CA PHE A 231 0.26 -1.35 1.92
C PHE A 231 1.69 -0.84 1.89
N ASP A 232 2.08 -0.12 2.95
CA ASP A 232 3.44 0.38 3.11
C ASP A 232 3.91 0.26 4.57
N ILE A 233 5.22 0.15 4.75
CA ILE A 233 5.88 0.06 6.06
C ILE A 233 6.84 1.24 6.23
N TYR A 234 6.47 2.19 7.10
CA TYR A 234 7.36 3.24 7.54
C TYR A 234 8.40 2.71 8.52
N THR A 235 9.66 3.05 8.29
CA THR A 235 10.78 2.69 9.16
C THR A 235 11.27 3.90 9.95
N THR A 236 11.27 3.79 11.26
CA THR A 236 11.95 4.78 12.12
C THR A 236 13.44 4.51 12.10
N LEU A 237 14.24 5.55 11.83
CA LEU A 237 15.69 5.47 11.82
C LEU A 237 16.31 6.15 13.03
N GLU A 238 17.40 5.59 13.54
CA GLU A 238 18.30 6.22 14.48
C GLU A 238 19.73 6.18 13.92
N ASN A 239 20.33 7.34 13.75
CA ASN A 239 21.65 7.48 13.08
C ASN A 239 21.71 6.82 11.69
N GLY A 240 20.59 6.82 10.95
CA GLY A 240 20.48 6.24 9.61
C GLY A 240 20.24 4.73 9.57
N VAL A 241 20.10 4.08 10.74
CA VAL A 241 19.85 2.62 10.85
C VAL A 241 18.41 2.38 11.32
N ALA A 242 17.75 1.40 10.74
CA ALA A 242 16.39 1.01 11.09
C ALA A 242 16.30 0.47 12.52
N ILE A 243 15.40 1.06 13.33
CA ILE A 243 15.16 0.64 14.72
C ILE A 243 13.75 0.13 14.96
N ASN A 244 12.78 0.53 14.12
CA ASN A 244 11.40 0.09 14.25
C ASN A 244 10.65 0.22 12.92
N ASN A 245 9.62 -0.60 12.74
CA ASN A 245 8.81 -0.65 11.53
C ASN A 245 7.32 -0.55 11.88
N HIS A 246 6.58 0.24 11.10
CA HIS A 246 5.18 0.56 11.33
C HIS A 246 4.40 0.34 10.03
N GLY A 247 3.51 -0.66 10.00
CA GLY A 247 2.69 -0.97 8.82
C GLY A 247 1.43 -0.13 8.76
N PHE A 248 1.10 0.35 7.56
CA PHE A 248 -0.12 1.08 7.24
C PHE A 248 -0.73 0.56 5.95
N ALA A 249 -2.06 0.60 5.87
CA ALA A 249 -2.76 0.17 4.67
C ALA A 249 -3.96 1.07 4.35
N SER A 250 -4.22 1.23 3.05
CA SER A 250 -5.52 1.66 2.53
C SER A 250 -6.34 0.42 2.22
N MET A 251 -7.55 0.34 2.76
CA MET A 251 -8.45 -0.80 2.56
C MET A 251 -9.89 -0.32 2.42
N VAL A 252 -10.65 -0.98 1.56
CA VAL A 252 -12.11 -0.87 1.54
C VAL A 252 -12.67 -2.05 2.31
N VAL A 253 -13.43 -1.77 3.37
CA VAL A 253 -14.06 -2.79 4.21
C VAL A 253 -15.55 -2.51 4.26
N ASP A 254 -16.39 -3.48 3.91
CA ASP A 254 -17.85 -3.32 3.81
C ASP A 254 -18.26 -2.12 2.91
N GLY A 255 -17.50 -1.87 1.84
CA GLY A 255 -17.73 -0.76 0.91
C GLY A 255 -17.25 0.60 1.41
N VAL A 256 -16.59 0.68 2.57
CA VAL A 256 -16.11 1.93 3.17
C VAL A 256 -14.60 2.01 3.09
N PRO A 257 -14.02 3.02 2.38
CA PRO A 257 -12.59 3.20 2.30
C PRO A 257 -12.02 3.76 3.61
N GLY A 258 -10.94 3.17 4.09
CA GLY A 258 -10.32 3.55 5.35
C GLY A 258 -8.80 3.40 5.35
N PHE A 259 -8.18 4.15 6.26
CA PHE A 259 -6.76 4.09 6.55
C PHE A 259 -6.54 3.31 7.85
N TYR A 260 -5.70 2.29 7.78
CA TYR A 260 -5.50 1.32 8.85
C TYR A 260 -4.04 1.25 9.27
N ARG A 261 -3.82 1.02 10.56
CA ARG A 261 -2.56 0.51 11.07
C ARG A 261 -2.58 -1.01 11.00
N ILE A 262 -1.50 -1.59 10.47
CA ILE A 262 -1.32 -3.03 10.35
C ILE A 262 -0.21 -3.50 11.29
N ASN A 263 -0.52 -4.42 12.17
CA ASN A 263 0.51 -5.19 12.84
C ASN A 263 0.86 -6.38 11.93
N PHE A 264 1.89 -6.23 11.13
CA PHE A 264 2.26 -7.22 10.12
C PHE A 264 2.82 -8.52 10.70
N LEU A 265 3.10 -8.59 12.03
CA LEU A 265 3.51 -9.82 12.71
C LEU A 265 2.30 -10.63 13.24
N THR A 266 1.15 -10.00 13.44
CA THR A 266 -0.05 -10.65 13.99
C THR A 266 -1.27 -10.57 13.07
N GLY A 267 -1.17 -9.83 11.97
CA GLY A 267 -2.26 -9.56 11.04
C GLY A 267 -3.27 -8.51 11.54
N LYS A 268 -3.21 -8.08 12.82
CA LYS A 268 -4.21 -7.16 13.35
C LYS A 268 -4.26 -5.85 12.57
N ALA A 269 -5.41 -5.57 11.96
CA ALA A 269 -5.76 -4.29 11.38
C ALA A 269 -6.52 -3.43 12.39
N SER A 270 -6.19 -2.14 12.48
CA SER A 270 -6.84 -1.17 13.35
C SER A 270 -7.15 0.08 12.55
N LEU A 271 -8.44 0.40 12.38
CA LEU A 271 -8.88 1.61 11.67
C LEU A 271 -8.34 2.85 12.40
N ILE A 272 -7.66 3.71 11.64
CA ILE A 272 -7.21 5.03 12.11
C ILE A 272 -8.31 6.05 11.84
N ASP A 273 -8.76 6.15 10.58
CA ASP A 273 -9.88 7.00 10.16
C ASP A 273 -10.31 6.62 8.73
N LEU A 274 -11.40 7.22 8.24
CA LEU A 274 -11.94 6.95 6.91
C LEU A 274 -11.28 7.84 5.85
N PHE A 275 -11.26 7.37 4.62
CA PHE A 275 -10.96 8.21 3.46
C PHE A 275 -12.26 8.81 2.89
N THR A 276 -12.15 9.97 2.25
CA THR A 276 -13.23 10.57 1.46
C THR A 276 -13.32 9.99 0.05
N ASP A 277 -12.20 9.48 -0.44
CA ASP A 277 -12.03 8.95 -1.80
C ASP A 277 -11.49 7.51 -1.75
N PRO A 278 -11.81 6.65 -2.72
CA PRO A 278 -11.22 5.33 -2.82
C PRO A 278 -9.70 5.43 -3.11
N VAL A 279 -8.88 5.06 -2.14
CA VAL A 279 -7.42 5.00 -2.23
C VAL A 279 -7.01 3.58 -2.60
N ILE A 280 -6.28 3.43 -3.70
CA ILE A 280 -5.82 2.12 -4.20
C ILE A 280 -4.41 1.77 -3.75
N ASP A 281 -3.58 2.78 -3.43
CA ASP A 281 -2.24 2.55 -2.88
C ASP A 281 -1.76 3.74 -2.05
N ILE A 282 -0.80 3.49 -1.18
CA ILE A 282 -0.16 4.50 -0.31
C ILE A 282 1.35 4.37 -0.33
N ALA A 283 2.04 5.50 -0.15
CA ALA A 283 3.48 5.54 0.00
C ALA A 283 3.88 6.56 1.09
N ILE A 284 4.83 6.20 1.94
CA ILE A 284 5.23 7.00 3.10
C ILE A 284 6.66 7.50 2.89
N PRO A 285 6.88 8.83 2.80
CA PRO A 285 8.22 9.37 2.65
C PRO A 285 9.14 8.94 3.79
N LEU A 286 10.36 8.68 3.43
CA LEU A 286 11.41 8.24 4.35
C LEU A 286 11.90 9.41 5.24
N ASN A 287 12.49 9.10 6.39
CA ASN A 287 13.19 10.08 7.25
C ASN A 287 12.32 11.26 7.71
N GLN A 288 11.11 10.98 8.21
CA GLN A 288 10.22 11.99 8.78
C GLN A 288 10.38 12.19 10.28
#